data_0ee1b00da1817f226cd077f684779e68
#
_entry.id   0ee1b00da1817f226cd077f684779e68
#
_cell.length_a   1.000
_cell.length_b   1.000
_cell.length_c   1.000
_cell.angle_alpha   90.00
_cell.angle_beta   90.00
_cell.angle_gamma   90.00
#
_symmetry.space_group_name_H-M   'P 1'
#
loop_
_entity.id
_entity.type
_entity.pdbx_description
1 polymer ?
#
loop_
_entity_poly.entity_id
_entity_poly.type
_entity_poly.pdbx_seq_one_letter_code
_entity_poly.pdbx_strand_id
1 'polypeptide(L)'
;IGKRLSGRDRLDEQRAALDEIAAICDAEKVDLVLVAGDVFDTFLPSAEAEDAFYSAAKKIAGTDRCMLIISGNHDDNIRLTAATALSEELGIYVYGNAGHIPKLCGGRRVYPVEAGANHIVFRTGEEEVFFNVLPYPNETRLKEDKNPDEKFLDKMVRWMNVGQAENKKNLPSVFLSHLFI
;
A
#
# COMPACT_ATOMS: atom_id res chain seq x y z
N ILE A 1 8.30 6.65 8.40
CA ILE A 1 9.78 6.64 8.46
C ILE A 1 10.27 8.09 8.38
N GLY A 2 11.45 8.38 8.96
CA GLY A 2 12.01 9.73 8.98
C GLY A 2 11.51 10.62 10.14
N LYS A 3 10.67 10.10 11.04
CA LYS A 3 10.19 10.81 12.22
C LYS A 3 11.34 11.15 13.16
N ARG A 4 11.46 12.45 13.49
CA ARG A 4 12.36 12.95 14.53
C ARG A 4 11.58 13.18 15.83
N LEU A 5 12.20 12.96 16.96
CA LEU A 5 11.60 13.24 18.26
C LEU A 5 12.48 14.22 19.03
N SER A 6 11.91 15.37 19.42
CA SER A 6 12.64 16.43 20.14
C SER A 6 13.96 16.80 19.49
N GLY A 7 13.97 16.91 18.15
CA GLY A 7 15.18 17.22 17.36
C GLY A 7 16.17 16.07 17.17
N ARG A 8 15.97 14.92 17.82
CA ARG A 8 16.84 13.75 17.66
C ARG A 8 16.41 12.94 16.44
N ASP A 9 17.39 12.53 15.66
CA ASP A 9 17.19 11.54 14.60
C ASP A 9 16.94 10.17 15.25
N ARG A 10 16.03 9.41 14.66
CA ARG A 10 15.64 8.07 15.12
C ARG A 10 15.68 7.05 13.99
N LEU A 11 16.37 7.38 12.89
CA LEU A 11 16.33 6.52 11.71
C LEU A 11 16.94 5.13 11.97
N ASP A 12 17.98 5.05 12.79
CA ASP A 12 18.59 3.77 13.17
C ASP A 12 17.63 2.89 13.98
N GLU A 13 16.85 3.49 14.90
CA GLU A 13 15.82 2.76 15.65
C GLU A 13 14.69 2.30 14.71
N GLN A 14 14.32 3.12 13.73
CA GLN A 14 13.32 2.76 12.73
C GLN A 14 13.82 1.63 11.81
N ARG A 15 15.08 1.67 11.40
CA ARG A 15 15.72 0.57 10.65
C ARG A 15 15.71 -0.73 11.45
N ALA A 16 16.06 -0.69 12.72
CA ALA A 16 16.03 -1.86 13.59
C ALA A 16 14.63 -2.46 13.72
N ALA A 17 13.60 -1.61 13.89
CA ALA A 17 12.20 -2.06 13.92
C ALA A 17 11.75 -2.70 12.60
N LEU A 18 12.16 -2.13 11.45
CA LEU A 18 11.87 -2.70 10.14
C LEU A 18 12.57 -4.04 9.90
N ASP A 19 13.78 -4.19 10.43
CA ASP A 19 14.51 -5.46 10.41
C ASP A 19 13.83 -6.53 11.26
N GLU A 20 13.29 -6.15 12.42
CA GLU A 20 12.51 -7.04 13.27
C GLU A 20 11.21 -7.47 12.58
N ILE A 21 10.50 -6.55 11.90
CA ILE A 21 9.32 -6.89 11.09
C ILE A 21 9.68 -7.92 10.01
N ALA A 22 10.79 -7.75 9.31
CA ALA A 22 11.23 -8.72 8.31
C ALA A 22 11.49 -10.10 8.93
N ALA A 23 12.16 -10.15 10.09
CA ALA A 23 12.43 -11.39 10.81
C ALA A 23 11.13 -12.09 11.28
N ILE A 24 10.15 -11.32 11.77
CA ILE A 24 8.82 -11.85 12.14
C ILE A 24 8.12 -12.43 10.91
N CYS A 25 8.14 -11.71 9.79
CA CYS A 25 7.53 -12.18 8.54
C CYS A 25 8.14 -13.51 8.07
N ASP A 26 9.45 -13.71 8.28
CA ASP A 26 10.12 -14.97 7.93
C ASP A 26 9.75 -16.09 8.91
N ALA A 27 9.76 -15.82 10.21
CA ALA A 27 9.45 -16.78 11.26
C ALA A 27 8.00 -17.29 11.16
N GLU A 28 7.07 -16.38 10.94
CA GLU A 28 5.62 -16.66 10.85
C GLU A 28 5.18 -17.09 9.44
N LYS A 29 6.09 -17.13 8.46
CA LYS A 29 5.80 -17.47 7.06
C LYS A 29 4.67 -16.64 6.47
N VAL A 30 4.70 -15.34 6.75
CA VAL A 30 3.69 -14.38 6.27
C VAL A 30 3.61 -14.41 4.75
N ASP A 31 2.39 -14.47 4.20
CA ASP A 31 2.12 -14.49 2.77
C ASP A 31 2.12 -13.09 2.16
N LEU A 32 1.46 -12.15 2.83
CA LEU A 32 1.25 -10.79 2.35
C LEU A 32 1.39 -9.79 3.50
N VAL A 33 2.15 -8.73 3.27
CA VAL A 33 2.29 -7.63 4.22
C VAL A 33 1.47 -6.43 3.72
N LEU A 34 0.61 -5.89 4.58
CA LEU A 34 -0.20 -4.70 4.29
C LEU A 34 0.41 -3.48 4.99
N VAL A 35 0.61 -2.40 4.25
CA VAL A 35 1.04 -1.11 4.79
C VAL A 35 -0.07 -0.09 4.55
N ALA A 36 -0.76 0.27 5.62
CA ALA A 36 -1.97 1.08 5.58
C ALA A 36 -1.68 2.58 5.64
N GLY A 37 -0.73 3.07 4.85
CA GLY A 37 -0.40 4.48 4.73
C GLY A 37 0.64 5.00 5.72
N ASP A 38 0.96 6.29 5.59
CA ASP A 38 1.95 7.02 6.38
C ASP A 38 3.33 6.34 6.42
N VAL A 39 3.79 5.91 5.24
CA VAL A 39 5.12 5.33 5.05
C VAL A 39 6.19 6.31 5.53
N PHE A 40 6.05 7.58 5.16
CA PHE A 40 6.95 8.65 5.57
C PHE A 40 6.27 9.63 6.52
N ASP A 41 7.06 10.25 7.39
CA ASP A 41 6.57 11.28 8.33
C ASP A 41 6.20 12.60 7.63
N THR A 42 6.74 12.84 6.44
CA THR A 42 6.55 14.09 5.70
C THR A 42 6.44 13.85 4.19
N PHE A 43 5.79 14.78 3.49
CA PHE A 43 5.67 14.81 2.03
C PHE A 43 7.01 14.78 1.29
N LEU A 44 8.07 15.31 1.91
CA LEU A 44 9.41 15.36 1.34
C LEU A 44 10.37 14.64 2.29
N PRO A 45 10.41 13.31 2.27
CA PRO A 45 11.34 12.55 3.10
C PRO A 45 12.79 12.81 2.68
N SER A 46 13.73 12.61 3.60
CA SER A 46 15.15 12.65 3.27
C SER A 46 15.55 11.42 2.45
N ALA A 47 16.64 11.53 1.70
CA ALA A 47 17.17 10.41 0.92
C ALA A 47 17.51 9.20 1.79
N GLU A 48 17.97 9.42 3.03
CA GLU A 48 18.25 8.36 3.98
C GLU A 48 16.96 7.66 4.47
N ALA A 49 15.83 8.39 4.58
CA ALA A 49 14.54 7.82 4.93
C ALA A 49 13.98 6.99 3.76
N GLU A 50 14.10 7.47 2.52
CA GLU A 50 13.74 6.73 1.31
C GLU A 50 14.56 5.45 1.17
N ASP A 51 15.88 5.52 1.34
CA ASP A 51 16.78 4.36 1.32
C ASP A 51 16.39 3.33 2.39
N ALA A 52 16.10 3.79 3.63
CA ALA A 52 15.65 2.92 4.71
C ALA A 52 14.36 2.19 4.35
N PHE A 53 13.39 2.89 3.74
CA PHE A 53 12.12 2.30 3.32
C PHE A 53 12.32 1.26 2.22
N TYR A 54 12.99 1.62 1.11
CA TYR A 54 13.15 0.70 -0.02
C TYR A 54 14.00 -0.53 0.34
N SER A 55 15.05 -0.35 1.14
CA SER A 55 15.86 -1.45 1.65
C SER A 55 15.05 -2.41 2.52
N ALA A 56 14.24 -1.86 3.44
CA ALA A 56 13.36 -2.65 4.30
C ALA A 56 12.25 -3.34 3.50
N ALA A 57 11.58 -2.63 2.58
CA ALA A 57 10.51 -3.20 1.77
C ALA A 57 11.03 -4.38 0.93
N LYS A 58 12.21 -4.25 0.32
CA LYS A 58 12.86 -5.36 -0.38
C LYS A 58 13.14 -6.55 0.54
N LYS A 59 13.64 -6.30 1.75
CA LYS A 59 13.92 -7.33 2.75
C LYS A 59 12.65 -8.01 3.24
N ILE A 60 11.61 -7.23 3.54
CA ILE A 60 10.29 -7.74 3.97
C ILE A 60 9.64 -8.56 2.86
N ALA A 61 9.62 -8.09 1.61
CA ALA A 61 9.07 -8.84 0.49
C ALA A 61 9.84 -10.16 0.23
N GLY A 62 11.15 -10.17 0.45
CA GLY A 62 11.97 -11.35 0.21
C GLY A 62 11.81 -11.89 -1.21
N THR A 63 11.80 -13.24 -1.35
CA THR A 63 11.62 -13.94 -2.64
C THR A 63 10.22 -14.49 -2.84
N ASP A 64 9.44 -14.69 -1.76
CA ASP A 64 8.24 -15.52 -1.80
C ASP A 64 6.93 -14.79 -1.47
N ARG A 65 7.00 -13.70 -0.69
CA ARG A 65 5.81 -12.93 -0.28
C ARG A 65 5.62 -11.68 -1.11
N CYS A 66 4.44 -11.08 -0.99
CA CYS A 66 4.15 -9.77 -1.55
C CYS A 66 3.93 -8.72 -0.45
N MET A 67 4.01 -7.47 -0.86
CA MET A 67 3.58 -6.32 -0.06
C MET A 67 2.54 -5.52 -0.82
N LEU A 68 1.50 -5.07 -0.12
CA LEU A 68 0.51 -4.13 -0.63
C LEU A 68 0.56 -2.86 0.23
N ILE A 69 0.88 -1.76 -0.40
CA ILE A 69 1.14 -0.48 0.24
C ILE A 69 0.15 0.55 -0.30
N ILE A 70 -0.46 1.32 0.57
CA ILE A 70 -1.25 2.49 0.17
C ILE A 70 -0.59 3.77 0.71
N SER A 71 -0.84 4.91 0.09
CA SER A 71 -0.42 6.20 0.64
C SER A 71 -1.33 6.64 1.79
N GLY A 72 -0.72 7.21 2.83
CA GLY A 72 -1.40 7.93 3.91
C GLY A 72 -1.46 9.42 3.64
N ASN A 73 -1.91 10.18 4.65
CA ASN A 73 -2.04 11.63 4.53
C ASN A 73 -0.69 12.37 4.59
N HIS A 74 0.34 11.78 5.21
CA HIS A 74 1.69 12.32 5.25
C HIS A 74 2.51 12.01 3.99
N ASP A 75 2.11 11.02 3.21
CA ASP A 75 2.86 10.62 2.02
C ASP A 75 2.57 11.55 0.83
N ASP A 76 3.63 11.88 0.08
CA ASP A 76 3.48 12.32 -1.31
C ASP A 76 3.14 11.09 -2.17
N ASN A 77 1.91 11.04 -2.63
CA ASN A 77 1.35 9.92 -3.36
C ASN A 77 2.06 9.66 -4.72
N ILE A 78 2.60 10.71 -5.37
CA ILE A 78 3.33 10.59 -6.64
C ILE A 78 4.74 10.07 -6.36
N ARG A 79 5.42 10.64 -5.36
CA ARG A 79 6.76 10.21 -4.97
C ARG A 79 6.77 8.76 -4.50
N LEU A 80 5.79 8.36 -3.67
CA LEU A 80 5.68 6.98 -3.18
C LEU A 80 5.55 5.96 -4.33
N THR A 81 4.92 6.36 -5.44
CA THR A 81 4.75 5.50 -6.63
C THR A 81 5.86 5.65 -7.66
N ALA A 82 6.86 6.49 -7.45
CA ALA A 82 7.90 6.75 -8.44
C ALA A 82 8.74 5.50 -8.81
N ALA A 83 8.88 4.55 -7.88
CA ALA A 83 9.62 3.31 -8.09
C ALA A 83 8.73 2.12 -8.50
N THR A 84 7.43 2.32 -8.80
CA THR A 84 6.45 1.24 -9.02
C THR A 84 6.90 0.22 -10.07
N ALA A 85 7.45 0.68 -11.20
CA ALA A 85 7.89 -0.23 -12.26
C ALA A 85 8.99 -1.23 -11.81
N LEU A 86 9.81 -0.86 -10.84
CA LEU A 86 10.83 -1.73 -10.25
C LEU A 86 10.28 -2.52 -9.06
N SER A 87 9.43 -1.90 -8.25
CA SER A 87 8.92 -2.51 -7.03
C SER A 87 7.95 -3.66 -7.32
N GLU A 88 7.16 -3.58 -8.38
CA GLU A 88 6.24 -4.64 -8.79
C GLU A 88 6.98 -5.95 -9.15
N GLU A 89 8.15 -5.86 -9.79
CA GLU A 89 9.00 -7.03 -10.07
C GLU A 89 9.53 -7.68 -8.78
N LEU A 90 9.63 -6.89 -7.70
CA LEU A 90 10.00 -7.37 -6.37
C LEU A 90 8.78 -7.82 -5.53
N GLY A 91 7.58 -7.87 -6.11
CA GLY A 91 6.35 -8.22 -5.41
C GLY A 91 5.82 -7.14 -4.48
N ILE A 92 6.20 -5.88 -4.71
CA ILE A 92 5.80 -4.73 -3.89
C ILE A 92 4.86 -3.85 -4.72
N TYR A 93 3.59 -3.82 -4.36
CA TYR A 93 2.51 -3.14 -5.05
C TYR A 93 2.10 -1.89 -4.28
N VAL A 94 2.14 -0.72 -4.93
CA VAL A 94 1.89 0.58 -4.28
C VAL A 94 0.72 1.28 -4.94
N TYR A 95 -0.32 1.53 -4.18
CA TYR A 95 -1.43 2.40 -4.57
C TYR A 95 -1.25 3.78 -3.94
N GLY A 96 -0.67 4.72 -4.67
CA GLY A 96 -0.51 6.11 -4.22
C GLY A 96 -1.75 6.95 -4.46
N ASN A 97 -2.47 6.68 -5.56
CA ASN A 97 -3.70 7.36 -5.97
C ASN A 97 -4.77 6.35 -6.34
N ALA A 98 -6.03 6.77 -6.25
CA ALA A 98 -7.11 6.10 -6.94
C ALA A 98 -6.85 6.13 -8.46
N GLY A 99 -7.08 5.01 -9.13
CA GLY A 99 -6.94 4.91 -10.59
C GLY A 99 -5.61 4.34 -11.10
N HIS A 100 -4.63 4.06 -10.24
CA HIS A 100 -3.44 3.29 -10.62
C HIS A 100 -3.79 1.81 -10.78
N ILE A 101 -3.32 1.18 -11.85
CA ILE A 101 -3.47 -0.26 -12.09
C ILE A 101 -2.08 -0.87 -12.12
N PRO A 102 -1.71 -1.68 -11.10
CA PRO A 102 -0.42 -2.35 -11.05
C PRO A 102 -0.25 -3.37 -12.18
N LYS A 103 1.01 -3.55 -12.61
CA LYS A 103 1.39 -4.66 -13.49
C LYS A 103 1.42 -5.95 -12.69
N LEU A 104 0.77 -6.99 -13.19
CA LEU A 104 0.78 -8.30 -12.57
C LEU A 104 2.12 -8.99 -12.81
N CYS A 105 2.88 -9.25 -11.74
CA CYS A 105 4.14 -9.97 -11.78
C CYS A 105 4.00 -11.28 -11.00
N GLY A 106 4.22 -12.40 -11.67
CA GLY A 106 4.20 -13.74 -11.06
C GLY A 106 5.58 -14.19 -10.60
N GLY A 107 5.70 -15.50 -10.31
CA GLY A 107 6.99 -16.14 -9.98
C GLY A 107 7.31 -16.19 -8.49
N ARG A 108 6.38 -15.77 -7.62
CA ARG A 108 6.45 -15.86 -6.17
C ARG A 108 5.41 -16.85 -5.65
N ARG A 109 5.54 -17.30 -4.40
CA ARG A 109 4.53 -18.15 -3.73
C ARG A 109 3.19 -17.42 -3.62
N VAL A 110 3.24 -16.12 -3.34
CA VAL A 110 2.08 -15.23 -3.39
C VAL A 110 2.26 -14.26 -4.54
N TYR A 111 1.25 -14.09 -5.36
CA TYR A 111 1.30 -13.22 -6.53
C TYR A 111 -0.08 -12.67 -6.89
N PRO A 112 -0.16 -11.49 -7.51
CA PRO A 112 -1.43 -10.96 -7.97
C PRO A 112 -1.91 -11.68 -9.22
N VAL A 113 -3.20 -11.95 -9.29
CA VAL A 113 -3.87 -12.59 -10.44
C VAL A 113 -4.82 -11.64 -11.16
N GLU A 114 -5.25 -10.57 -10.49
CA GLU A 114 -6.14 -9.55 -11.02
C GLU A 114 -5.82 -8.22 -10.34
N ALA A 115 -5.87 -7.11 -11.06
CA ALA A 115 -5.76 -5.78 -10.51
C ALA A 115 -6.60 -4.77 -11.30
N GLY A 116 -7.12 -3.79 -10.61
CA GLY A 116 -7.85 -2.66 -11.14
C GLY A 116 -7.49 -1.37 -10.43
N ALA A 117 -8.22 -0.31 -10.76
CA ALA A 117 -7.96 1.04 -10.25
C ALA A 117 -8.07 1.16 -8.71
N ASN A 118 -8.82 0.29 -8.07
CA ASN A 118 -9.14 0.31 -6.65
C ASN A 118 -9.27 -1.10 -6.05
N HIS A 119 -8.70 -2.11 -6.71
CA HIS A 119 -8.66 -3.46 -6.17
C HIS A 119 -7.45 -4.24 -6.71
N ILE A 120 -7.07 -5.27 -5.97
CA ILE A 120 -6.08 -6.27 -6.37
C ILE A 120 -6.46 -7.61 -5.73
N VAL A 121 -6.29 -8.69 -6.48
CA VAL A 121 -6.52 -10.06 -6.01
C VAL A 121 -5.19 -10.78 -5.92
N PHE A 122 -4.84 -11.24 -4.74
CA PHE A 122 -3.67 -12.10 -4.55
C PHE A 122 -4.07 -13.56 -4.46
N ARG A 123 -3.21 -14.43 -4.98
CA ARG A 123 -3.31 -15.88 -4.89
C ARG A 123 -2.14 -16.47 -4.11
N THR A 124 -2.45 -17.43 -3.24
CA THR A 124 -1.49 -18.31 -2.59
C THR A 124 -2.00 -19.75 -2.68
N GLY A 125 -1.26 -20.62 -3.38
CA GLY A 125 -1.77 -21.97 -3.73
C GLY A 125 -3.05 -21.89 -4.56
N GLU A 126 -4.15 -22.45 -4.04
CA GLU A 126 -5.47 -22.42 -4.68
C GLU A 126 -6.39 -21.32 -4.11
N GLU A 127 -5.96 -20.62 -3.08
CA GLU A 127 -6.76 -19.58 -2.41
C GLU A 127 -6.53 -18.21 -3.03
N GLU A 128 -7.63 -17.46 -3.19
CA GLU A 128 -7.63 -16.08 -3.66
C GLU A 128 -8.27 -15.17 -2.61
N VAL A 129 -7.67 -14.00 -2.42
CA VAL A 129 -8.20 -12.95 -1.54
C VAL A 129 -8.28 -11.65 -2.31
N PHE A 130 -9.43 -11.01 -2.22
CA PHE A 130 -9.73 -9.72 -2.85
C PHE A 130 -9.40 -8.57 -1.89
N PHE A 131 -8.63 -7.61 -2.36
CA PHE A 131 -8.34 -6.38 -1.61
C PHE A 131 -9.01 -5.21 -2.32
N ASN A 132 -9.99 -4.61 -1.64
CA ASN A 132 -10.54 -3.32 -2.02
C ASN A 132 -9.64 -2.23 -1.44
N VAL A 133 -9.05 -1.40 -2.30
CA VAL A 133 -7.97 -0.48 -1.94
C VAL A 133 -8.41 0.95 -2.12
N LEU A 134 -8.33 1.74 -1.05
CA LEU A 134 -8.56 3.17 -1.08
C LEU A 134 -7.41 3.90 -0.36
N PRO A 135 -6.39 4.40 -1.10
CA PRO A 135 -5.37 5.27 -0.55
C PRO A 135 -5.99 6.48 0.13
N TYR A 136 -5.24 7.19 0.99
CA TYR A 136 -5.78 8.34 1.72
C TYR A 136 -6.58 9.26 0.79
N PRO A 137 -7.89 9.34 0.97
CA PRO A 137 -8.75 10.08 0.08
C PRO A 137 -8.84 11.55 0.54
N ASN A 138 -8.64 12.43 -0.41
CA ASN A 138 -9.06 13.82 -0.29
C ASN A 138 -9.56 14.29 -1.65
N GLU A 139 -10.23 15.41 -1.72
CA GLU A 139 -10.84 15.90 -2.96
C GLU A 139 -9.84 16.06 -4.12
N THR A 140 -8.61 16.47 -3.79
CA THR A 140 -7.54 16.64 -4.79
C THR A 140 -7.06 15.30 -5.33
N ARG A 141 -6.89 14.30 -4.46
CA ARG A 141 -6.38 12.97 -4.84
C ARG A 141 -7.40 12.13 -5.58
N LEU A 142 -8.68 12.30 -5.27
CA LEU A 142 -9.77 11.61 -5.97
C LEU A 142 -9.97 12.11 -7.40
N LYS A 143 -9.47 13.31 -7.74
CA LYS A 143 -9.57 13.94 -9.08
C LYS A 143 -10.98 13.93 -9.66
N GLU A 144 -11.97 14.05 -8.82
CA GLU A 144 -13.37 14.11 -9.23
C GLU A 144 -13.84 15.56 -9.34
N ASP A 145 -14.81 15.78 -10.21
CA ASP A 145 -15.50 17.06 -10.29
C ASP A 145 -16.19 17.37 -8.95
N LYS A 146 -16.09 18.62 -8.53
CA LYS A 146 -16.73 19.07 -7.31
C LYS A 146 -18.23 18.95 -7.46
N ASN A 147 -18.83 18.04 -6.73
CA ASN A 147 -20.26 18.03 -6.51
C ASN A 147 -20.53 18.70 -5.14
N PRO A 148 -20.98 19.95 -5.11
CA PRO A 148 -21.16 20.68 -3.85
C PRO A 148 -22.24 20.07 -2.94
N ASP A 149 -23.11 19.24 -3.48
CA ASP A 149 -24.21 18.60 -2.75
C ASP A 149 -23.82 17.22 -2.18
N GLU A 150 -22.70 16.62 -2.63
CA GLU A 150 -22.23 15.33 -2.14
C GLU A 150 -21.30 15.50 -0.92
N LYS A 151 -21.71 14.98 0.23
CA LYS A 151 -20.86 14.97 1.41
C LYS A 151 -19.65 14.07 1.20
N PHE A 152 -18.52 14.43 1.82
CA PHE A 152 -17.28 13.66 1.71
C PHE A 152 -17.47 12.18 2.12
N LEU A 153 -18.25 11.91 3.16
CA LEU A 153 -18.55 10.56 3.59
C LEU A 153 -19.29 9.76 2.52
N ASP A 154 -20.27 10.36 1.83
CA ASP A 154 -21.03 9.69 0.77
C ASP A 154 -20.12 9.35 -0.40
N LYS A 155 -19.18 10.24 -0.72
CA LYS A 155 -18.14 10.01 -1.72
C LYS A 155 -17.24 8.82 -1.34
N MET A 156 -16.83 8.71 -0.08
CA MET A 156 -16.05 7.57 0.42
C MET A 156 -16.82 6.26 0.30
N VAL A 157 -18.08 6.24 0.74
CA VAL A 157 -18.94 5.05 0.63
C VAL A 157 -19.10 4.64 -0.83
N ARG A 158 -19.28 5.60 -1.73
CA ARG A 158 -19.36 5.34 -3.17
C ARG A 158 -18.08 4.69 -3.71
N TRP A 159 -16.91 5.22 -3.37
CA TRP A 159 -15.62 4.64 -3.77
C TRP A 159 -15.41 3.23 -3.25
N MET A 160 -15.77 2.98 -1.97
CA MET A 160 -15.73 1.63 -1.39
C MET A 160 -16.62 0.67 -2.15
N ASN A 161 -17.86 1.09 -2.46
CA ASN A 161 -18.81 0.26 -3.18
C ASN A 161 -18.37 -0.04 -4.62
N VAL A 162 -17.80 0.95 -5.31
CA VAL A 162 -17.24 0.76 -6.65
C VAL A 162 -16.13 -0.29 -6.63
N GLY A 163 -15.20 -0.20 -5.67
CA GLY A 163 -14.14 -1.21 -5.52
C GLY A 163 -14.70 -2.58 -5.19
N GLN A 164 -15.65 -2.67 -4.25
CA GLN A 164 -16.23 -3.95 -3.84
C GLN A 164 -17.07 -4.61 -4.95
N ALA A 165 -17.67 -3.82 -5.84
CA ALA A 165 -18.44 -4.33 -6.97
C ALA A 165 -17.58 -5.12 -8.00
N GLU A 166 -16.26 -4.92 -7.98
CA GLU A 166 -15.35 -5.70 -8.81
C GLU A 166 -15.07 -7.11 -8.26
N ASN A 167 -15.45 -7.41 -7.01
CA ASN A 167 -15.38 -8.76 -6.44
C ASN A 167 -16.47 -9.68 -7.02
N LYS A 168 -16.42 -9.93 -8.32
CA LYS A 168 -17.43 -10.70 -9.06
C LYS A 168 -17.44 -12.19 -8.71
N LYS A 169 -16.34 -12.68 -8.12
CA LYS A 169 -16.20 -14.08 -7.68
C LYS A 169 -16.64 -14.31 -6.24
N ASN A 170 -17.10 -13.28 -5.52
CA ASN A 170 -17.41 -13.32 -4.08
C ASN A 170 -16.26 -13.90 -3.23
N LEU A 171 -15.03 -13.53 -3.55
CA LEU A 171 -13.85 -13.94 -2.79
C LEU A 171 -13.88 -13.35 -1.38
N PRO A 172 -13.23 -13.99 -0.40
CA PRO A 172 -12.91 -13.34 0.86
C PRO A 172 -12.27 -11.97 0.58
N SER A 173 -12.76 -10.92 1.26
CA SER A 173 -12.32 -9.56 0.94
C SER A 173 -11.81 -8.79 2.14
N VAL A 174 -10.79 -7.97 1.90
CA VAL A 174 -10.21 -7.02 2.85
C VAL A 174 -10.36 -5.62 2.27
N PHE A 175 -10.86 -4.67 3.07
CA PHE A 175 -10.82 -3.25 2.73
C PHE A 175 -9.57 -2.62 3.35
N LEU A 176 -8.68 -2.11 2.50
CA LEU A 176 -7.45 -1.45 2.92
C LEU A 176 -7.55 0.04 2.62
N SER A 177 -7.56 0.86 3.66
CA SER A 177 -7.62 2.32 3.55
C SER A 177 -6.89 3.01 4.69
N HIS A 178 -6.59 4.30 4.49
CA HIS A 178 -6.05 5.20 5.51
C HIS A 178 -7.04 6.34 5.71
N LEU A 179 -7.91 6.24 6.72
CA LEU A 179 -9.01 7.17 6.97
C LEU A 179 -8.94 7.74 8.39
N PHE A 180 -9.41 8.97 8.56
CA PHE A 180 -9.82 9.49 9.87
C PHE A 180 -11.28 9.11 10.10
N ILE A 181 -11.55 8.43 11.20
CA ILE A 181 -12.88 8.00 11.63
C ILE A 181 -13.31 8.83 12.85
#